data_5a7235c20b3ad84c4c09813220813c3e
#
_entry.id   5a7235c20b3ad84c4c09813220813c3e
#
_cell.length_a   1.000
_cell.length_b   1.000
_cell.length_c   1.000
_cell.angle_alpha   90.00
_cell.angle_beta   90.00
_cell.angle_gamma   90.00
#
_symmetry.space_group_name_H-M   'P 1'
#
loop_
_entity.id
_entity.type
_entity.pdbx_description
1 polymer ?
#
loop_
_entity_poly.entity_id
_entity_poly.type
_entity_poly.pdbx_seq_one_letter_code
_entity_poly.pdbx_strand_id
1 'polypeptide(L)'
;ANPTLVYVTPDGAYANFNTINVTKNCANKELAYEYINYRISEELQTKTGKALNEAPTNKDVTFTEEESKDMTYGDKAAKVKVVDYAFVNPILNNWIDQWNRTINN
;
A
#
# COMPACT_ATOMS: atom_id res chain seq x y z
N ALA A 1 2.87 -14.98 22.94
CA ALA A 1 3.21 -14.26 21.70
C ALA A 1 4.14 -13.12 22.07
N ASN A 2 5.20 -12.91 21.30
CA ASN A 2 6.05 -11.76 21.50
C ASN A 2 5.32 -10.50 21.04
N PRO A 3 5.37 -9.38 21.78
CA PRO A 3 4.77 -8.15 21.35
C PRO A 3 5.50 -7.64 20.09
N THR A 4 4.72 -7.21 19.11
CA THR A 4 5.25 -6.55 17.91
C THR A 4 5.29 -5.06 18.16
N LEU A 5 6.47 -4.45 18.04
CA LEU A 5 6.63 -3.01 18.10
C LEU A 5 6.66 -2.45 16.68
N VAL A 6 5.72 -1.56 16.36
CA VAL A 6 5.74 -0.79 15.13
C VAL A 6 6.33 0.60 15.41
N TYR A 7 7.40 0.92 14.72
CA TYR A 7 8.06 2.22 14.85
C TYR A 7 8.03 2.96 13.51
N VAL A 8 7.44 4.14 13.53
CA VAL A 8 7.47 5.06 12.39
C VAL A 8 8.51 6.14 12.68
N THR A 9 9.49 6.27 11.79
CA THR A 9 10.54 7.27 11.97
C THR A 9 9.99 8.69 11.88
N PRO A 10 10.59 9.68 12.59
CA PRO A 10 10.18 11.07 12.48
C PRO A 10 10.23 11.63 11.05
N ASP A 11 11.09 11.08 10.22
CA ASP A 11 11.26 11.45 8.81
C ASP A 11 10.16 10.90 7.89
N GLY A 12 9.19 10.18 8.44
CA GLY A 12 8.10 9.54 7.72
C GLY A 12 8.39 8.10 7.30
N ALA A 13 7.45 7.51 6.58
CA ALA A 13 7.53 6.14 6.06
C ALA A 13 7.40 6.14 4.53
N TYR A 14 7.92 5.10 3.90
CA TYR A 14 7.67 4.87 2.48
C TYR A 14 6.28 4.27 2.27
N ALA A 15 5.53 4.84 1.31
CA ALA A 15 4.26 4.29 0.90
C ALA A 15 4.46 3.12 -0.05
N ASN A 16 3.70 2.06 0.17
CA ASN A 16 3.53 0.98 -0.78
C ASN A 16 2.10 1.03 -1.32
N PHE A 17 1.95 1.06 -2.64
CA PHE A 17 0.64 1.13 -3.30
C PHE A 17 0.28 -0.23 -3.87
N ASN A 18 -0.85 -0.78 -3.40
CA ASN A 18 -1.44 -1.94 -4.03
C ASN A 18 -2.10 -1.51 -5.33
N THR A 19 -1.78 -2.21 -6.42
CA THR A 19 -2.31 -1.91 -7.74
C THR A 19 -3.12 -3.07 -8.28
N ILE A 20 -4.12 -2.76 -9.09
CA ILE A 20 -4.91 -3.74 -9.83
C ILE A 20 -4.92 -3.38 -11.30
N ASN A 21 -4.63 -4.33 -12.16
CA ASN A 21 -4.46 -4.08 -13.58
C ASN A 21 -5.21 -5.12 -14.41
N VAL A 22 -5.77 -4.69 -15.55
CA VAL A 22 -6.36 -5.59 -16.53
C VAL A 22 -5.29 -5.99 -17.53
N THR A 23 -5.08 -7.30 -17.70
CA THR A 23 -4.11 -7.81 -18.67
C THR A 23 -4.56 -7.53 -20.09
N LYS A 24 -3.60 -7.37 -21.02
CA LYS A 24 -3.86 -7.07 -22.43
C LYS A 24 -4.83 -8.07 -23.09
N ASN A 25 -4.70 -9.35 -22.74
CA ASN A 25 -5.47 -10.44 -23.31
C ASN A 25 -6.62 -10.91 -22.39
N CYS A 26 -7.12 -10.04 -21.51
CA CYS A 26 -8.28 -10.35 -20.69
C CYS A 26 -9.49 -10.70 -21.57
N ALA A 27 -10.07 -11.87 -21.38
CA ALA A 27 -11.20 -12.36 -22.15
C ALA A 27 -12.50 -11.60 -21.85
N ASN A 28 -12.65 -11.10 -20.62
CA ASN A 28 -13.83 -10.34 -20.20
C ASN A 28 -13.40 -9.02 -19.53
N LYS A 29 -13.14 -8.02 -20.36
CA LYS A 29 -12.68 -6.71 -19.87
C LYS A 29 -13.77 -5.94 -19.13
N GLU A 30 -15.02 -6.10 -19.53
CA GLU A 30 -16.15 -5.41 -18.89
C GLU A 30 -16.29 -5.87 -17.43
N LEU A 31 -16.30 -7.18 -17.20
CA LEU A 31 -16.32 -7.73 -15.83
C LEU A 31 -15.09 -7.33 -15.03
N ALA A 32 -13.93 -7.26 -15.67
CA ALA A 32 -12.72 -6.80 -15.00
C ALA A 32 -12.82 -5.34 -14.56
N TYR A 33 -13.42 -4.48 -15.37
CA TYR A 33 -13.67 -3.08 -15.00
C TYR A 33 -14.72 -2.95 -13.91
N GLU A 34 -15.78 -3.73 -13.95
CA GLU A 34 -16.78 -3.79 -12.86
C GLU A 34 -16.13 -4.21 -11.55
N TYR A 35 -15.27 -5.21 -11.58
CA TYR A 35 -14.52 -5.66 -10.42
C TYR A 35 -13.59 -4.57 -9.88
N ILE A 36 -12.87 -3.85 -10.74
CA ILE A 36 -12.01 -2.74 -10.33
C ILE A 36 -12.86 -1.63 -9.70
N ASN A 37 -13.97 -1.25 -10.32
CA ASN A 37 -14.87 -0.23 -9.79
C ASN A 37 -15.40 -0.64 -8.40
N TYR A 38 -15.74 -1.90 -8.21
CA TYR A 38 -16.13 -2.41 -6.89
C TYR A 38 -14.96 -2.33 -5.89
N ARG A 39 -13.73 -2.67 -6.32
CA ARG A 39 -12.53 -2.60 -5.46
C ARG A 39 -12.19 -1.20 -4.98
N ILE A 40 -12.53 -0.17 -5.74
CA ILE A 40 -12.30 1.24 -5.37
C ILE A 40 -13.58 1.93 -4.84
N SER A 41 -14.67 1.19 -4.66
CA SER A 41 -15.91 1.75 -4.11
C SER A 41 -15.74 2.15 -2.64
N GLU A 42 -16.51 3.15 -2.20
CA GLU A 42 -16.57 3.58 -0.81
C GLU A 42 -16.91 2.41 0.12
N GLU A 43 -17.92 1.60 -0.25
CA GLU A 43 -18.36 0.47 0.54
C GLU A 43 -17.23 -0.52 0.82
N LEU A 44 -16.53 -0.96 -0.24
CA LEU A 44 -15.48 -1.96 -0.06
C LEU A 44 -14.25 -1.37 0.62
N GLN A 45 -13.83 -0.17 0.24
CA GLN A 45 -12.65 0.45 0.84
C GLN A 45 -12.85 0.83 2.32
N THR A 46 -14.08 1.13 2.73
CA THR A 46 -14.40 1.28 4.15
C THR A 46 -14.22 -0.04 4.91
N LYS A 47 -14.72 -1.14 4.35
CA LYS A 47 -14.59 -2.47 4.96
C LYS A 47 -13.12 -2.94 5.03
N THR A 48 -12.41 -2.85 3.90
CA THR A 48 -11.01 -3.31 3.82
C THR A 48 -10.07 -2.43 4.62
N GLY A 49 -10.29 -1.11 4.64
CA GLY A 49 -9.53 -0.19 5.47
C GLY A 49 -9.55 -0.58 6.93
N LYS A 50 -10.74 -0.84 7.49
CA LYS A 50 -10.90 -1.28 8.88
C LYS A 50 -10.33 -2.67 9.15
N ALA A 51 -10.50 -3.61 8.22
CA ALA A 51 -10.08 -4.99 8.42
C ALA A 51 -8.56 -5.19 8.27
N LEU A 52 -7.91 -4.40 7.40
CA LEU A 52 -6.52 -4.59 7.00
C LEU A 52 -5.61 -3.42 7.39
N ASN A 53 -6.14 -2.37 8.02
CA ASN A 53 -5.45 -1.11 8.29
C ASN A 53 -4.86 -0.46 7.02
N GLU A 54 -5.56 -0.59 5.89
CA GLU A 54 -5.17 0.00 4.61
C GLU A 54 -5.80 1.37 4.42
N ALA A 55 -5.00 2.34 3.99
CA ALA A 55 -5.53 3.65 3.63
C ALA A 55 -6.33 3.57 2.33
N PRO A 56 -7.54 4.17 2.27
CA PRO A 56 -8.35 4.18 1.07
C PRO A 56 -7.77 5.14 0.02
N THR A 57 -7.96 4.83 -1.26
CA THR A 57 -7.72 5.75 -2.37
C THR A 57 -8.97 6.51 -2.79
N ASN A 58 -10.14 6.02 -2.39
CA ASN A 58 -11.40 6.71 -2.60
C ASN A 58 -11.55 7.84 -1.58
N LYS A 59 -11.70 9.08 -2.06
CA LYS A 59 -11.78 10.30 -1.24
C LYS A 59 -13.07 10.41 -0.40
N ASP A 60 -14.09 9.66 -0.77
CA ASP A 60 -15.38 9.69 -0.08
C ASP A 60 -15.38 8.77 1.16
N VAL A 61 -14.37 7.91 1.30
CA VAL A 61 -14.16 7.08 2.50
C VAL A 61 -13.58 7.94 3.62
N THR A 62 -14.28 7.95 4.74
CA THR A 62 -13.86 8.68 5.94
C THR A 62 -13.76 7.75 7.14
N PHE A 63 -12.72 7.95 7.94
CA PHE A 63 -12.50 7.25 9.21
C PHE A 63 -12.38 8.25 10.35
N THR A 64 -12.85 7.85 11.51
CA THR A 64 -12.59 8.58 12.75
C THR A 64 -11.11 8.47 13.13
N GLU A 65 -10.66 9.32 14.06
CA GLU A 65 -9.29 9.28 14.58
C GLU A 65 -8.96 7.92 15.20
N GLU A 66 -9.88 7.33 15.95
CA GLU A 66 -9.69 6.00 16.57
C GLU A 66 -9.60 4.89 15.52
N GLU A 67 -10.43 4.92 14.47
CA GLU A 67 -10.40 3.93 13.40
C GLU A 67 -9.14 4.01 12.54
N SER A 68 -8.57 5.21 12.39
CA SER A 68 -7.41 5.47 11.52
C SER A 68 -6.08 5.56 12.27
N LYS A 69 -6.07 5.32 13.58
CA LYS A 69 -4.86 5.49 14.41
C LYS A 69 -3.65 4.71 13.90
N ASP A 70 -3.88 3.51 13.38
CA ASP A 70 -2.84 2.61 12.86
C ASP A 70 -2.74 2.63 11.32
N MET A 71 -3.52 3.49 10.65
CA MET A 71 -3.49 3.66 9.19
C MET A 71 -2.59 4.81 8.78
N THR A 72 -2.07 4.74 7.55
CA THR A 72 -1.44 5.89 6.87
C THR A 72 -2.54 6.75 6.25
N TYR A 73 -3.30 7.48 7.08
CA TYR A 73 -4.48 8.24 6.71
C TYR A 73 -4.39 9.71 7.13
N GLY A 74 -5.10 10.60 6.45
CA GLY A 74 -5.11 12.04 6.76
C GLY A 74 -3.72 12.67 6.67
N ASP A 75 -3.31 13.40 7.69
CA ASP A 75 -2.01 14.09 7.75
C ASP A 75 -0.82 13.15 7.68
N LYS A 76 -0.97 11.90 8.11
CA LYS A 76 0.09 10.89 7.97
C LYS A 76 0.32 10.55 6.50
N ALA A 77 -0.75 10.47 5.69
CA ALA A 77 -0.64 10.19 4.26
C ALA A 77 0.09 11.31 3.50
N ALA A 78 -0.04 12.55 3.95
CA ALA A 78 0.66 13.70 3.35
C ALA A 78 2.19 13.66 3.56
N LYS A 79 2.67 12.89 4.52
CA LYS A 79 4.10 12.80 4.90
C LYS A 79 4.80 11.56 4.36
N VAL A 80 4.09 10.68 3.65
CA VAL A 80 4.71 9.47 3.10
C VAL A 80 5.66 9.80 1.95
N LYS A 81 6.74 9.03 1.89
CA LYS A 81 7.70 9.08 0.79
C LYS A 81 7.34 8.03 -0.25
N VAL A 82 7.53 8.36 -1.51
CA VAL A 82 7.36 7.41 -2.61
C VAL A 82 8.73 6.96 -3.07
N VAL A 83 8.85 5.65 -3.35
CA VAL A 83 10.09 5.08 -3.87
C VAL A 83 10.32 5.58 -5.29
N ASP A 84 11.52 6.11 -5.56
CA ASP A 84 11.95 6.41 -6.92
C ASP A 84 12.33 5.10 -7.64
N TYR A 85 11.34 4.50 -8.30
CA TYR A 85 11.53 3.24 -9.03
C TYR A 85 12.45 3.39 -10.25
N ALA A 86 12.58 4.57 -10.82
CA ALA A 86 13.52 4.81 -11.91
C ALA A 86 14.97 4.68 -11.43
N PHE A 87 15.24 5.11 -10.20
CA PHE A 87 16.53 4.93 -9.56
C PHE A 87 16.73 3.50 -9.01
N VAL A 88 15.70 2.93 -8.36
CA VAL A 88 15.83 1.64 -7.65
C VAL A 88 15.91 0.45 -8.59
N ASN A 89 15.07 0.40 -9.62
CA ASN A 89 14.94 -0.79 -10.48
C ASN A 89 16.28 -1.24 -11.10
N PRO A 90 17.16 -0.36 -11.63
CA PRO A 90 18.44 -0.78 -12.20
C PRO A 90 19.41 -1.39 -11.21
N ILE A 91 19.30 -1.06 -9.93
CA ILE A 91 20.24 -1.47 -8.87
C ILE A 91 19.67 -2.49 -7.89
N LEU A 92 18.38 -2.82 -8.01
CA LEU A 92 17.67 -3.68 -7.07
C LEU A 92 18.33 -5.06 -6.92
N ASN A 93 18.74 -5.69 -8.02
CA ASN A 93 19.40 -7.00 -7.97
C ASN A 93 20.71 -6.95 -7.19
N ASN A 94 21.49 -5.89 -7.34
CA ASN A 94 22.72 -5.71 -6.59
C ASN A 94 22.44 -5.55 -5.08
N TRP A 95 21.38 -4.82 -4.70
CA TRP A 95 20.98 -4.70 -3.31
C TRP A 95 20.53 -6.05 -2.72
N ILE A 96 19.76 -6.84 -3.48
CA ILE A 96 19.34 -8.18 -3.07
C ILE A 96 20.55 -9.08 -2.85
N ASP A 97 21.52 -9.06 -3.76
CA ASP A 97 22.77 -9.84 -3.63
C ASP A 97 23.58 -9.43 -2.41
N GLN A 98 23.72 -8.13 -2.17
CA GLN A 98 24.40 -7.62 -0.98
C GLN A 98 23.69 -8.04 0.31
N TRP A 99 22.37 -7.91 0.35
CA TRP A 99 21.56 -8.35 1.49
C TRP A 99 21.76 -9.84 1.77
N ASN A 100 21.66 -10.67 0.75
CA ASN A 100 21.81 -12.12 0.91
C ASN A 100 23.20 -12.50 1.42
N ARG A 101 24.25 -11.82 0.96
CA ARG A 101 25.63 -12.07 1.42
C ARG A 101 25.90 -11.60 2.85
N THR A 102 25.18 -10.58 3.30
CA THR A 102 25.47 -9.92 4.59
C THR A 102 24.57 -10.43 5.71
N ILE A 103 23.30 -10.69 5.41
CA ILE A 103 22.28 -10.96 6.43
C ILE A 103 21.84 -12.42 6.44
N ASN A 104 21.76 -13.07 5.28
CA ASN A 104 21.21 -14.42 5.12
C ASN A 104 22.31 -15.53 5.08
N ASN A 105 23.54 -15.22 5.44
CA ASN A 105 24.62 -16.21 5.60
C ASN A 105 24.61 -16.85 6.98
#